data_b5b250683bdd8f90608a7c10f78c31a7
#
_entry.id   b5b250683bdd8f90608a7c10f78c31a7
#
_cell.length_a   1.000
_cell.length_b   1.000
_cell.length_c   1.000
_cell.angle_alpha   90.00
_cell.angle_beta   90.00
_cell.angle_gamma   90.00
#
_symmetry.space_group_name_H-M   'P 1'
#
loop_
_entity.id
_entity.type
_entity.pdbx_description
1 polymer ?
#
loop_
_entity_poly.entity_id
_entity_poly.type
_entity_poly.pdbx_seq_one_letter_code
_entity_poly.pdbx_strand_id
1 'polypeptide(L)'
;VSMQGQTDAVGFIQSFTGSHRFVLDYLVEEVLQKQSEGIQSFLLCTSILDRLCGPLCDAIQQDAIAPGQEAPGQEILEYLERANLFLMPLDNERRWYRYHPLFAELLRMRLARTYPDHVAELHRRASDWYANNDFPYEAVTHALIVQDWTRAAEVIERFSDELPMRG
;
A
#
# COMPACT_ATOMS: atom_id res chain seq x y z
N VAL A 1 22.14 -11.32 -22.05
CA VAL A 1 22.28 -11.81 -20.70
C VAL A 1 20.90 -12.13 -20.15
N SER A 2 20.76 -13.34 -19.72
CA SER A 2 19.55 -13.70 -19.05
C SER A 2 19.35 -12.81 -17.83
N MET A 3 18.12 -12.47 -17.58
CA MET A 3 17.80 -11.81 -16.32
C MET A 3 18.27 -12.70 -15.18
N GLN A 4 19.07 -12.16 -14.33
CA GLN A 4 19.52 -12.85 -13.14
C GLN A 4 18.42 -12.84 -12.10
N GLY A 5 17.20 -13.08 -12.54
CA GLY A 5 16.04 -13.03 -11.71
C GLY A 5 15.58 -11.61 -11.40
N GLN A 6 14.86 -11.47 -10.30
CA GLN A 6 14.23 -10.19 -9.94
C GLN A 6 15.23 -9.08 -9.66
N THR A 7 16.45 -9.42 -9.22
CA THR A 7 17.47 -8.43 -8.90
C THR A 7 17.84 -7.60 -10.12
N ASP A 8 18.01 -8.25 -11.26
CA ASP A 8 18.35 -7.53 -12.50
C ASP A 8 17.18 -6.71 -13.00
N ALA A 9 15.94 -7.23 -12.86
CA ALA A 9 14.76 -6.47 -13.23
C ALA A 9 14.60 -5.22 -12.38
N VAL A 10 14.83 -5.34 -11.07
CA VAL A 10 14.77 -4.20 -10.15
C VAL A 10 15.85 -3.19 -10.51
N GLY A 11 17.09 -3.64 -10.74
CA GLY A 11 18.18 -2.76 -11.15
C GLY A 11 17.90 -2.04 -12.45
N PHE A 12 17.33 -2.75 -13.41
CA PHE A 12 16.94 -2.19 -14.69
C PHE A 12 15.89 -1.08 -14.53
N ILE A 13 14.86 -1.35 -13.73
CA ILE A 13 13.81 -0.36 -13.46
C ILE A 13 14.39 0.85 -12.72
N GLN A 14 15.26 0.63 -11.75
CA GLN A 14 15.86 1.71 -10.97
C GLN A 14 16.78 2.59 -11.84
N SER A 15 17.32 2.05 -12.92
CA SER A 15 18.16 2.83 -13.82
C SER A 15 17.37 3.82 -14.68
N PHE A 16 16.05 3.65 -14.75
CA PHE A 16 15.20 4.56 -15.49
C PHE A 16 14.99 5.85 -14.72
N THR A 17 15.26 6.97 -15.39
CA THR A 17 15.03 8.30 -14.85
C THR A 17 14.45 9.19 -15.95
N GLY A 18 13.81 10.27 -15.58
CA GLY A 18 13.29 11.25 -16.52
C GLY A 18 12.31 10.66 -17.53
N SER A 19 12.71 10.65 -18.81
CA SER A 19 11.82 10.21 -19.89
C SER A 19 11.40 8.74 -19.79
N HIS A 20 12.20 7.90 -19.15
CA HIS A 20 11.85 6.50 -18.97
C HIS A 20 10.67 6.33 -18.01
N ARG A 21 10.45 7.32 -17.17
CA ARG A 21 9.31 7.30 -16.24
C ARG A 21 7.97 7.28 -16.98
N PHE A 22 7.90 7.95 -18.14
CA PHE A 22 6.69 7.89 -18.97
C PHE A 22 6.41 6.49 -19.48
N VAL A 23 7.45 5.75 -19.83
CA VAL A 23 7.30 4.36 -20.27
C VAL A 23 6.78 3.50 -19.12
N LEU A 24 7.34 3.69 -17.92
CA LEU A 24 6.91 2.94 -16.75
C LEU A 24 5.47 3.28 -16.35
N ASP A 25 5.10 4.56 -16.39
CA ASP A 25 3.74 4.98 -16.13
C ASP A 25 2.76 4.35 -17.12
N TYR A 26 3.15 4.31 -18.41
CA TYR A 26 2.36 3.64 -19.43
C TYR A 26 2.19 2.15 -19.13
N LEU A 27 3.27 1.47 -18.69
CA LEU A 27 3.21 0.05 -18.37
C LEU A 27 2.29 -0.21 -17.17
N VAL A 28 2.34 0.64 -16.15
CA VAL A 28 1.44 0.53 -15.00
C VAL A 28 0.00 0.70 -15.46
N GLU A 29 -0.26 1.67 -16.31
CA GLU A 29 -1.60 1.88 -16.86
C GLU A 29 -2.10 0.66 -17.62
N GLU A 30 -1.24 0.06 -18.45
CA GLU A 30 -1.58 -1.15 -19.17
C GLU A 30 -1.93 -2.30 -18.22
N VAL A 31 -1.16 -2.47 -17.15
CA VAL A 31 -1.44 -3.48 -16.13
C VAL A 31 -2.80 -3.21 -15.48
N LEU A 32 -3.05 -1.96 -15.09
CA LEU A 32 -4.32 -1.61 -14.44
C LEU A 32 -5.52 -1.86 -15.35
N GLN A 33 -5.43 -1.47 -16.62
CA GLN A 33 -6.55 -1.60 -17.55
C GLN A 33 -6.96 -3.05 -17.78
N LYS A 34 -6.03 -3.98 -17.59
CA LYS A 34 -6.33 -5.41 -17.75
C LYS A 34 -7.00 -6.02 -16.52
N GLN A 35 -7.07 -5.27 -15.44
CA GLN A 35 -7.68 -5.74 -14.21
C GLN A 35 -9.12 -5.25 -14.13
N SER A 36 -9.94 -5.95 -13.34
CA SER A 36 -11.29 -5.50 -13.03
C SER A 36 -11.26 -4.19 -12.24
N GLU A 37 -12.39 -3.49 -12.20
CA GLU A 37 -12.48 -2.24 -11.44
C GLU A 37 -12.19 -2.46 -9.96
N GLY A 38 -12.63 -3.58 -9.40
CA GLY A 38 -12.36 -3.90 -8.00
C GLY A 38 -10.88 -4.08 -7.73
N ILE A 39 -10.17 -4.78 -8.61
CA ILE A 39 -8.72 -4.96 -8.46
C ILE A 39 -7.98 -3.65 -8.70
N GLN A 40 -8.41 -2.84 -9.66
CA GLN A 40 -7.81 -1.51 -9.87
C GLN A 40 -7.95 -0.65 -8.63
N SER A 41 -9.14 -0.61 -8.05
CA SER A 41 -9.39 0.13 -6.80
C SER A 41 -8.52 -0.39 -5.67
N PHE A 42 -8.42 -1.70 -5.54
CA PHE A 42 -7.57 -2.34 -4.52
C PHE A 42 -6.12 -1.89 -4.66
N LEU A 43 -5.58 -1.96 -5.86
CA LEU A 43 -4.19 -1.57 -6.10
C LEU A 43 -3.94 -0.11 -5.75
N LEU A 44 -4.83 0.77 -6.17
CA LEU A 44 -4.68 2.20 -5.90
C LEU A 44 -4.79 2.50 -4.40
N CYS A 45 -5.83 1.97 -3.74
CA CYS A 45 -6.05 2.26 -2.32
C CYS A 45 -4.94 1.70 -1.43
N THR A 46 -4.47 0.50 -1.72
CA THR A 46 -3.45 -0.14 -0.89
C THR A 46 -2.04 0.34 -1.19
N SER A 47 -1.86 1.10 -2.26
CA SER A 47 -0.54 1.65 -2.64
C SER A 47 0.06 2.56 -1.57
N ILE A 48 -0.77 3.13 -0.72
CA ILE A 48 -0.31 4.01 0.37
C ILE A 48 0.42 3.26 1.49
N LEU A 49 0.32 1.94 1.49
CA LEU A 49 0.88 1.10 2.56
C LEU A 49 2.30 0.65 2.20
N ASP A 50 3.20 0.67 3.19
CA ASP A 50 4.53 0.12 3.03
C ASP A 50 4.50 -1.41 3.05
N ARG A 51 3.63 -1.97 3.89
CA ARG A 51 3.38 -3.41 3.97
C ARG A 51 1.89 -3.65 3.98
N LEU A 52 1.50 -4.76 3.39
CA LEU A 52 0.10 -5.12 3.24
C LEU A 52 -0.18 -6.46 3.90
N CYS A 53 -1.34 -6.56 4.54
CA CYS A 53 -1.90 -7.85 4.93
C CYS A 53 -3.39 -7.81 4.63
N GLY A 54 -4.02 -8.99 4.54
CA GLY A 54 -5.44 -9.09 4.19
C GLY A 54 -6.34 -8.21 5.03
N PRO A 55 -6.29 -8.34 6.38
CA PRO A 55 -7.16 -7.54 7.24
C PRO A 55 -6.96 -6.02 7.10
N LEU A 56 -5.72 -5.57 6.93
CA LEU A 56 -5.44 -4.15 6.72
C LEU A 56 -6.03 -3.66 5.40
N CYS A 57 -5.86 -4.43 4.35
CA CYS A 57 -6.43 -4.08 3.04
C CYS A 57 -7.95 -4.01 3.11
N ASP A 58 -8.59 -4.94 3.82
CA ASP A 58 -10.04 -4.92 4.01
C ASP A 58 -10.48 -3.65 4.75
N ALA A 59 -9.72 -3.26 5.77
CA ALA A 59 -10.06 -2.08 6.57
C ALA A 59 -10.03 -0.78 5.77
N ILE A 60 -9.06 -0.63 4.87
CA ILE A 60 -8.94 0.62 4.11
C ILE A 60 -9.78 0.62 2.83
N GLN A 61 -10.22 -0.54 2.36
CA GLN A 61 -10.90 -0.69 1.08
C GLN A 61 -12.40 -0.41 1.13
N GLN A 62 -13.00 -0.34 2.33
CA GLN A 62 -14.44 -0.22 2.47
C GLN A 62 -14.97 1.03 1.76
N ASP A 63 -15.67 0.81 0.65
CA ASP A 63 -16.34 1.86 -0.12
C ASP A 63 -15.45 3.07 -0.45
N ALA A 64 -14.17 2.81 -0.67
CA ALA A 64 -13.23 3.90 -0.86
C ALA A 64 -13.35 4.56 -2.24
N ILE A 65 -13.24 3.79 -3.30
CA ILE A 65 -13.24 4.32 -4.67
C ILE A 65 -14.30 3.67 -5.53
N ALA A 66 -14.36 2.34 -5.52
CA ALA A 66 -15.33 1.59 -6.31
C ALA A 66 -16.28 0.84 -5.40
N PRO A 67 -17.52 0.64 -5.82
CA PRO A 67 -18.49 -0.11 -5.01
C PRO A 67 -18.07 -1.58 -4.91
N GLY A 68 -17.90 -2.02 -3.70
CA GLY A 68 -17.72 -3.44 -3.40
C GLY A 68 -16.33 -3.98 -3.71
N GLN A 69 -15.75 -4.60 -2.73
CA GLN A 69 -14.54 -5.38 -2.91
C GLN A 69 -14.95 -6.74 -3.48
N GLU A 70 -14.29 -7.16 -4.54
CA GLU A 70 -14.66 -8.39 -5.25
C GLU A 70 -14.41 -9.65 -4.43
N ALA A 71 -13.41 -9.60 -3.55
CA ALA A 71 -12.99 -10.75 -2.76
C ALA A 71 -12.31 -10.24 -1.49
N PRO A 72 -12.15 -11.11 -0.46
CA PRO A 72 -11.34 -10.74 0.70
C PRO A 72 -9.94 -10.32 0.30
N GLY A 73 -9.38 -9.37 1.02
CA GLY A 73 -8.07 -8.82 0.72
C GLY A 73 -6.98 -9.88 0.61
N GLN A 74 -7.02 -10.89 1.45
CA GLN A 74 -6.05 -11.99 1.40
C GLN A 74 -6.09 -12.73 0.06
N GLU A 75 -7.28 -12.99 -0.46
CA GLU A 75 -7.43 -13.66 -1.75
C GLU A 75 -6.91 -12.80 -2.89
N ILE A 76 -7.14 -11.50 -2.82
CA ILE A 76 -6.63 -10.56 -3.82
C ILE A 76 -5.11 -10.52 -3.79
N LEU A 77 -4.51 -10.47 -2.59
CA LEU A 77 -3.06 -10.48 -2.46
C LEU A 77 -2.44 -11.76 -3.05
N GLU A 78 -3.06 -12.90 -2.77
CA GLU A 78 -2.60 -14.17 -3.33
C GLU A 78 -2.74 -14.20 -4.86
N TYR A 79 -3.83 -13.64 -5.38
CA TYR A 79 -4.01 -13.50 -6.82
C TYR A 79 -2.91 -12.63 -7.43
N LEU A 80 -2.61 -11.48 -6.83
CA LEU A 80 -1.60 -10.55 -7.33
C LEU A 80 -0.21 -11.19 -7.31
N GLU A 81 0.08 -11.97 -6.28
CA GLU A 81 1.35 -12.71 -6.20
C GLU A 81 1.46 -13.72 -7.34
N ARG A 82 0.41 -14.52 -7.56
CA ARG A 82 0.40 -15.53 -8.62
C ARG A 82 0.50 -14.91 -10.01
N ALA A 83 -0.11 -13.74 -10.17
CA ALA A 83 -0.10 -13.02 -11.45
C ALA A 83 1.18 -12.21 -11.67
N ASN A 84 2.10 -12.22 -10.72
CA ASN A 84 3.36 -11.47 -10.76
C ASN A 84 3.15 -9.98 -10.98
N LEU A 85 2.17 -9.41 -10.29
CA LEU A 85 1.86 -7.98 -10.40
C LEU A 85 2.66 -7.16 -9.38
N PHE A 86 3.97 -7.38 -9.35
CA PHE A 86 4.92 -6.59 -8.56
C PHE A 86 4.66 -6.64 -7.06
N LEU A 87 4.08 -7.73 -6.58
CA LEU A 87 3.81 -7.97 -5.17
C LEU A 87 4.72 -9.08 -4.67
N MET A 88 5.38 -8.85 -3.55
CA MET A 88 6.31 -9.80 -2.96
C MET A 88 5.86 -10.18 -1.55
N PRO A 89 5.89 -11.48 -1.19
CA PRO A 89 5.66 -11.86 0.20
C PRO A 89 6.85 -11.46 1.06
N LEU A 90 6.58 -11.01 2.27
CA LEU A 90 7.61 -10.63 3.23
C LEU A 90 7.91 -11.75 4.23
N ASP A 91 7.05 -12.77 4.30
CA ASP A 91 7.24 -13.91 5.18
C ASP A 91 6.83 -15.20 4.48
N ASN A 92 7.21 -16.34 5.06
CA ASN A 92 6.90 -17.64 4.50
C ASN A 92 5.43 -18.04 4.65
N GLU A 93 4.73 -17.37 5.57
CA GLU A 93 3.32 -17.63 5.86
C GLU A 93 2.39 -16.86 4.94
N ARG A 94 2.94 -15.95 4.16
CA ARG A 94 2.21 -15.08 3.24
C ARG A 94 1.12 -14.28 3.95
N ARG A 95 1.45 -13.76 5.11
CA ARG A 95 0.59 -12.84 5.84
C ARG A 95 0.86 -11.41 5.45
N TRP A 96 2.14 -11.05 5.30
CA TRP A 96 2.58 -9.73 4.94
C TRP A 96 3.19 -9.70 3.56
N TYR A 97 2.85 -8.65 2.81
CA TYR A 97 3.29 -8.44 1.44
C TYR A 97 3.80 -7.02 1.28
N ARG A 98 4.44 -6.80 0.17
CA ARG A 98 4.95 -5.50 -0.20
C ARG A 98 4.91 -5.35 -1.71
N TYR A 99 4.46 -4.19 -2.19
CA TYR A 99 4.63 -3.87 -3.60
C TYR A 99 6.09 -3.52 -3.88
N HIS A 100 6.55 -3.82 -5.09
CA HIS A 100 7.82 -3.30 -5.54
C HIS A 100 7.79 -1.77 -5.37
N PRO A 101 8.87 -1.14 -4.83
CA PRO A 101 8.85 0.29 -4.50
C PRO A 101 8.47 1.20 -5.66
N LEU A 102 8.97 0.94 -6.85
CA LEU A 102 8.65 1.76 -8.01
C LEU A 102 7.19 1.60 -8.44
N PHE A 103 6.67 0.37 -8.40
CA PHE A 103 5.26 0.13 -8.70
C PHE A 103 4.36 0.86 -7.71
N ALA A 104 4.68 0.78 -6.41
CA ALA A 104 3.94 1.49 -5.37
C ALA A 104 3.96 3.00 -5.62
N GLU A 105 5.12 3.55 -5.95
CA GLU A 105 5.26 4.98 -6.22
C GLU A 105 4.37 5.42 -7.38
N LEU A 106 4.38 4.67 -8.48
CA LEU A 106 3.56 5.00 -9.64
C LEU A 106 2.07 4.89 -9.34
N LEU A 107 1.67 3.88 -8.56
CA LEU A 107 0.28 3.76 -8.12
C LEU A 107 -0.12 4.94 -7.23
N ARG A 108 0.74 5.34 -6.29
CA ARG A 108 0.49 6.50 -5.42
C ARG A 108 0.32 7.78 -6.22
N MET A 109 1.15 7.98 -7.23
CA MET A 109 1.04 9.15 -8.09
C MET A 109 -0.28 9.14 -8.85
N ARG A 110 -0.69 7.98 -9.35
CA ARG A 110 -1.96 7.85 -10.05
C ARG A 110 -3.13 8.09 -9.10
N LEU A 111 -3.07 7.56 -7.88
CA LEU A 111 -4.08 7.78 -6.85
C LEU A 111 -4.22 9.27 -6.54
N ALA A 112 -3.10 9.96 -6.31
CA ALA A 112 -3.12 11.38 -5.99
C ALA A 112 -3.66 12.23 -7.13
N ARG A 113 -3.41 11.82 -8.37
CA ARG A 113 -3.87 12.54 -9.56
C ARG A 113 -5.35 12.29 -9.84
N THR A 114 -5.79 11.06 -9.66
CA THR A 114 -7.15 10.64 -10.03
C THR A 114 -8.15 10.82 -8.89
N TYR A 115 -7.74 10.52 -7.68
CA TYR A 115 -8.62 10.54 -6.50
C TYR A 115 -7.96 11.27 -5.33
N PRO A 116 -7.57 12.55 -5.51
CA PRO A 116 -6.83 13.27 -4.46
C PRO A 116 -7.60 13.39 -3.15
N ASP A 117 -8.93 13.44 -3.21
CA ASP A 117 -9.77 13.62 -2.04
C ASP A 117 -9.85 12.36 -1.17
N HIS A 118 -9.44 11.21 -1.70
CA HIS A 118 -9.50 9.94 -0.97
C HIS A 118 -8.22 9.65 -0.18
N VAL A 119 -7.12 10.30 -0.52
CA VAL A 119 -5.81 9.97 0.06
C VAL A 119 -5.79 10.11 1.58
N ALA A 120 -6.31 11.23 2.09
CA ALA A 120 -6.33 11.48 3.53
C ALA A 120 -7.15 10.44 4.28
N GLU A 121 -8.30 10.07 3.74
CA GLU A 121 -9.16 9.07 4.38
C GLU A 121 -8.51 7.69 4.38
N LEU A 122 -7.82 7.33 3.31
CA LEU A 122 -7.11 6.05 3.25
C LEU A 122 -6.02 5.98 4.33
N HIS A 123 -5.25 7.05 4.50
CA HIS A 123 -4.24 7.11 5.55
C HIS A 123 -4.86 7.07 6.95
N ARG A 124 -6.01 7.72 7.13
CA ARG A 124 -6.72 7.68 8.41
C ARG A 124 -7.16 6.27 8.76
N ARG A 125 -7.72 5.55 7.79
CA ARG A 125 -8.13 4.16 7.99
C ARG A 125 -6.95 3.25 8.30
N ALA A 126 -5.83 3.48 7.62
CA ALA A 126 -4.61 2.74 7.91
C ALA A 126 -4.12 3.02 9.34
N SER A 127 -4.11 4.29 9.74
CA SER A 127 -3.74 4.68 11.10
C SER A 127 -4.62 4.01 12.14
N ASP A 128 -5.94 3.99 11.92
CA ASP A 128 -6.89 3.35 12.83
C ASP A 128 -6.62 1.85 12.95
N TRP A 129 -6.43 1.18 11.83
CA TRP A 129 -6.17 -0.26 11.85
C TRP A 129 -4.87 -0.58 12.59
N TYR A 130 -3.80 0.16 12.29
CA TYR A 130 -2.52 -0.05 12.96
C TYR A 130 -2.61 0.20 14.46
N ALA A 131 -3.32 1.27 14.86
CA ALA A 131 -3.51 1.56 16.29
C ALA A 131 -4.28 0.43 16.99
N ASN A 132 -5.29 -0.13 16.33
CA ASN A 132 -6.12 -1.19 16.91
C ASN A 132 -5.45 -2.56 16.87
N ASN A 133 -4.32 -2.70 16.20
CA ASN A 133 -3.60 -3.96 16.07
C ASN A 133 -2.17 -3.89 16.64
N ASP A 134 -1.93 -2.95 17.54
CA ASP A 134 -0.67 -2.82 18.27
C ASP A 134 0.54 -2.46 17.42
N PHE A 135 0.32 -1.62 16.42
CA PHE A 135 1.38 -1.05 15.57
C PHE A 135 1.42 0.48 15.72
N PRO A 136 1.87 0.98 16.89
CA PRO A 136 1.80 2.43 17.14
C PRO A 136 2.66 3.27 16.19
N TYR A 137 3.83 2.77 15.83
CA TYR A 137 4.73 3.50 14.94
C TYR A 137 4.07 3.77 13.58
N GLU A 138 3.50 2.73 12.98
CA GLU A 138 2.85 2.85 11.69
C GLU A 138 1.58 3.71 11.79
N ALA A 139 0.85 3.58 12.90
CA ALA A 139 -0.34 4.40 13.13
C ALA A 139 0.00 5.88 13.16
N VAL A 140 1.07 6.25 13.88
CA VAL A 140 1.54 7.63 13.95
C VAL A 140 2.04 8.11 12.59
N THR A 141 2.80 7.25 11.89
CA THR A 141 3.35 7.59 10.58
C THR A 141 2.25 7.97 9.59
N HIS A 142 1.18 7.18 9.51
CA HIS A 142 0.09 7.48 8.58
C HIS A 142 -0.67 8.74 8.97
N ALA A 143 -0.85 8.99 10.28
CA ALA A 143 -1.47 10.23 10.74
C ALA A 143 -0.63 11.45 10.37
N LEU A 144 0.70 11.35 10.52
CA LEU A 144 1.61 12.47 10.21
C LEU A 144 1.68 12.77 8.71
N ILE A 145 1.60 11.74 7.87
CA ILE A 145 1.63 11.93 6.41
C ILE A 145 0.53 12.89 5.96
N VAL A 146 -0.65 12.80 6.57
CA VAL A 146 -1.77 13.68 6.24
C VAL A 146 -1.91 14.85 7.20
N GLN A 147 -0.89 15.08 8.03
CA GLN A 147 -0.84 16.19 8.97
C GLN A 147 -1.99 16.19 9.98
N ASP A 148 -2.45 15.01 10.35
CA ASP A 148 -3.46 14.84 11.39
C ASP A 148 -2.76 14.78 12.75
N TRP A 149 -2.38 15.95 13.24
CA TRP A 149 -1.61 16.09 14.49
C TRP A 149 -2.40 15.59 15.69
N THR A 150 -3.71 15.82 15.70
CA THR A 150 -4.58 15.37 16.78
C THR A 150 -4.57 13.86 16.88
N ARG A 151 -4.73 13.18 15.76
CA ARG A 151 -4.72 11.72 15.69
C ARG A 151 -3.36 11.16 16.14
N ALA A 152 -2.28 11.75 15.64
CA ALA A 152 -0.93 11.33 16.02
C ALA A 152 -0.73 11.44 17.54
N ALA A 153 -1.16 12.56 18.14
CA ALA A 153 -1.06 12.75 19.58
C ALA A 153 -1.88 11.72 20.36
N GLU A 154 -3.11 11.45 19.92
CA GLU A 154 -3.97 10.46 20.56
C GLU A 154 -3.32 9.07 20.58
N VAL A 155 -2.72 8.67 19.45
CA VAL A 155 -2.04 7.38 19.38
C VAL A 155 -0.84 7.34 20.31
N ILE A 156 -0.04 8.41 20.32
CA ILE A 156 1.15 8.48 21.18
C ILE A 156 0.74 8.39 22.65
N GLU A 157 -0.27 9.13 23.06
CA GLU A 157 -0.76 9.10 24.44
C GLU A 157 -1.23 7.71 24.83
N ARG A 158 -2.06 7.10 23.98
CA ARG A 158 -2.60 5.77 24.23
C ARG A 158 -1.49 4.74 24.48
N PHE A 159 -0.47 4.71 23.63
CA PHE A 159 0.59 3.74 23.78
C PHE A 159 1.64 4.12 24.81
N SER A 160 1.76 5.40 25.15
CA SER A 160 2.63 5.84 26.25
C SER A 160 2.12 5.35 27.60
N ASP A 161 0.78 5.34 27.79
CA ASP A 161 0.17 4.87 29.02
C ASP A 161 0.31 3.34 29.18
N GLU A 162 0.45 2.63 28.10
CA GLU A 162 0.60 1.17 28.10
C GLU A 162 2.05 0.73 28.32
N LEU A 163 3.01 1.61 28.15
CA LEU A 163 4.42 1.29 28.35
C LEU A 163 4.77 1.39 29.84
N PRO A 164 5.39 0.35 30.41
CA PRO A 164 5.85 0.45 31.80
C PRO A 164 6.88 1.55 31.89
N MET A 165 6.66 2.44 32.84
CA MET A 165 7.62 3.49 33.16
C MET A 165 8.93 2.82 33.59
N ARG A 166 9.94 2.94 32.75
CA ARG A 166 11.29 2.56 33.14
C ARG A 166 11.91 3.78 33.77
N GLY A 167 12.01 3.71 35.06
CA GLY A 167 12.70 4.75 35.82
C GLY A 167 14.16 4.88 35.46
#